data_2722b037b3fe1577546162637eec3345
#
_entry.id   2722b037b3fe1577546162637eec3345
#
_cell.length_a   1.000
_cell.length_b   1.000
_cell.length_c   1.000
_cell.angle_alpha   90.00
_cell.angle_beta   90.00
_cell.angle_gamma   90.00
#
_symmetry.space_group_name_H-M   'P 1'
#
loop_
_entity.id
_entity.type
_entity.pdbx_description
1 polymer ?
#
loop_
_entity_poly.entity_id
_entity_poly.type
_entity_poly.pdbx_seq_one_letter_code
_entity_poly.pdbx_strand_id
1 'polypeptide(L)'
;MKQKSIKKNAILAAAKTLLSLLAPVITFPYISRVLSVEALGQYNFSSSVVSYFVLLAGLGISTYAVREGAKIRENREEVSRFLSEIWIINIISTVISYVLLILSIIFIQKLISYRVIILIISLNILFNLYGKQWVYTIFEDFGYITLVQSAFQIITVCLTFVVIKRPEDVYKYAILNVISSSGAYILYGLHARKYVDLRLTKVRLSQLKRHVKPILIIFSTAVASNIYMNSDIILLGAMVDDRCVGLYSAAVKIYNIVKQIILSIISVSVPRLTLYAGNKNFKTLFTKVLNMLILLTFPAMMGVFILSDNIILIFSGNEFADASIALRLLCIAAVFALLANLFGMSVLLPYNKENIFLKATVISAVLNIVLNFVFIPFFYQNAAAFTTALSQGVVLYIHYKHSREYVSLKNSVRCFLCTVAGCAGIGVVCWFIRNLGLKIITETAACICSSVLIYGVIQIITGNDFFMENLNSILKIRGRR
;
A
#
# COMPACT_ATOMS: atom_id res chain seq x y z
N MET A 1 -13.94 -13.94 28.54
CA MET A 1 -14.38 -12.84 27.63
C MET A 1 -15.29 -13.39 26.55
N LYS A 2 -16.43 -12.71 26.22
CA LYS A 2 -17.29 -13.17 25.09
C LYS A 2 -16.48 -13.13 23.79
N GLN A 3 -16.41 -14.26 23.08
CA GLN A 3 -15.81 -14.33 21.73
C GLN A 3 -16.53 -13.34 20.81
N LYS A 4 -15.78 -12.35 20.29
CA LYS A 4 -16.35 -11.37 19.38
C LYS A 4 -16.56 -12.01 18.00
N SER A 5 -17.67 -11.68 17.34
CA SER A 5 -18.03 -12.29 16.06
C SER A 5 -16.96 -11.99 14.97
N ILE A 6 -16.32 -13.03 14.44
CA ILE A 6 -15.33 -12.94 13.36
C ILE A 6 -15.92 -12.20 12.14
N LYS A 7 -17.19 -12.46 11.80
CA LYS A 7 -17.88 -11.77 10.70
C LYS A 7 -17.95 -10.25 10.91
N LYS A 8 -18.33 -9.82 12.13
CA LYS A 8 -18.42 -8.40 12.47
C LYS A 8 -17.05 -7.72 12.38
N ASN A 9 -16.01 -8.37 12.91
CA ASN A 9 -14.64 -7.86 12.85
C ASN A 9 -14.13 -7.75 11.41
N ALA A 10 -14.42 -8.73 10.56
CA ALA A 10 -14.06 -8.70 9.14
C ALA A 10 -14.76 -7.56 8.37
N ILE A 11 -16.05 -7.32 8.62
CA ILE A 11 -16.80 -6.21 8.00
C ILE A 11 -16.22 -4.87 8.45
N LEU A 12 -15.91 -4.71 9.74
CA LEU A 12 -15.33 -3.48 10.26
C LEU A 12 -13.92 -3.22 9.69
N ALA A 13 -13.09 -4.25 9.59
CA ALA A 13 -11.77 -4.14 8.97
C ALA A 13 -11.87 -3.75 7.49
N ALA A 14 -12.81 -4.34 6.74
CA ALA A 14 -13.08 -3.98 5.35
C ALA A 14 -13.57 -2.52 5.22
N ALA A 15 -14.49 -2.08 6.08
CA ALA A 15 -14.97 -0.69 6.10
C ALA A 15 -13.83 0.30 6.38
N LYS A 16 -12.95 0.02 7.34
CA LYS A 16 -11.75 0.83 7.62
C LYS A 16 -10.84 0.90 6.40
N THR A 17 -10.58 -0.22 5.74
CA THR A 17 -9.73 -0.27 4.55
C THR A 17 -10.33 0.55 3.42
N LEU A 18 -11.63 0.42 3.17
CA LEU A 18 -12.35 1.22 2.15
C LEU A 18 -12.26 2.72 2.45
N LEU A 19 -12.49 3.14 3.70
CA LEU A 19 -12.37 4.54 4.09
C LEU A 19 -10.94 5.06 3.89
N SER A 20 -9.93 4.26 4.24
CA SER A 20 -8.52 4.62 4.06
C SER A 20 -8.12 4.74 2.59
N LEU A 21 -8.80 4.04 1.68
CA LEU A 21 -8.61 4.17 0.23
C LEU A 21 -9.37 5.39 -0.34
N LEU A 22 -10.60 5.63 0.13
CA LEU A 22 -11.44 6.71 -0.37
C LEU A 22 -10.98 8.09 0.10
N ALA A 23 -10.47 8.21 1.32
CA ALA A 23 -10.04 9.50 1.85
C ALA A 23 -8.99 10.20 0.95
N PRO A 24 -7.90 9.56 0.50
CA PRO A 24 -6.97 10.17 -0.45
C PRO A 24 -7.60 10.47 -1.82
N VAL A 25 -8.53 9.64 -2.30
CA VAL A 25 -9.24 9.88 -3.57
C VAL A 25 -10.05 11.19 -3.53
N ILE A 26 -10.65 11.47 -2.38
CA ILE A 26 -11.46 12.69 -2.18
C ILE A 26 -10.59 13.92 -1.90
N THR A 27 -9.56 13.77 -1.06
CA THR A 27 -8.76 14.92 -0.60
C THR A 27 -7.67 15.33 -1.57
N PHE A 28 -7.03 14.37 -2.25
CA PHE A 28 -5.86 14.66 -3.08
C PHE A 28 -6.17 15.58 -4.27
N PRO A 29 -7.29 15.42 -5.00
CA PRO A 29 -7.64 16.36 -6.08
C PRO A 29 -7.80 17.81 -5.63
N TYR A 30 -8.24 18.03 -4.40
CA TYR A 30 -8.31 19.36 -3.80
C TYR A 30 -6.91 19.87 -3.39
N ILE A 31 -6.17 19.04 -2.65
CA ILE A 31 -4.87 19.40 -2.10
C ILE A 31 -3.86 19.72 -3.20
N SER A 32 -3.84 18.91 -4.27
CA SER A 32 -2.93 19.13 -5.41
C SER A 32 -3.20 20.39 -6.22
N ARG A 33 -4.40 21.00 -6.08
CA ARG A 33 -4.72 22.28 -6.69
C ARG A 33 -4.49 23.48 -5.78
N VAL A 34 -4.41 23.24 -4.47
CA VAL A 34 -4.20 24.30 -3.48
C VAL A 34 -2.72 24.39 -3.09
N LEU A 35 -2.07 23.25 -2.85
CA LEU A 35 -0.64 23.19 -2.56
C LEU A 35 0.14 23.03 -3.88
N SER A 36 1.29 23.72 -3.99
CA SER A 36 2.17 23.54 -5.15
C SER A 36 2.78 22.13 -5.22
N VAL A 37 3.29 21.76 -6.40
CA VAL A 37 3.98 20.50 -6.62
C VAL A 37 5.15 20.35 -5.65
N GLU A 38 5.92 21.43 -5.46
CA GLU A 38 7.07 21.49 -4.56
C GLU A 38 6.67 21.30 -3.10
N ALA A 39 5.58 21.95 -2.65
CA ALA A 39 5.08 21.79 -1.28
C ALA A 39 4.65 20.35 -0.98
N LEU A 40 3.99 19.69 -1.94
CA LEU A 40 3.68 18.27 -1.83
C LEU A 40 4.92 17.39 -1.89
N GLY A 41 5.91 17.77 -2.69
CA GLY A 41 7.22 17.12 -2.73
C GLY A 41 7.93 17.17 -1.38
N GLN A 42 8.01 18.37 -0.77
CA GLN A 42 8.58 18.57 0.57
C GLN A 42 7.90 17.69 1.63
N TYR A 43 6.58 17.67 1.62
CA TYR A 43 5.81 16.82 2.52
C TYR A 43 6.10 15.33 2.30
N ASN A 44 6.08 14.84 1.05
CA ASN A 44 6.28 13.42 0.74
C ASN A 44 7.72 12.97 1.00
N PHE A 45 8.72 13.80 0.69
CA PHE A 45 10.11 13.55 1.06
C PHE A 45 10.27 13.44 2.57
N SER A 46 9.81 14.45 3.31
CA SER A 46 9.86 14.45 4.78
C SER A 46 9.15 13.27 5.40
N SER A 47 7.97 12.89 4.86
CA SER A 47 7.20 11.73 5.31
C SER A 47 7.96 10.42 5.06
N SER A 48 8.61 10.29 3.90
CA SER A 48 9.43 9.13 3.57
C SER A 48 10.65 9.01 4.50
N VAL A 49 11.34 10.12 4.77
CA VAL A 49 12.44 10.15 5.76
C VAL A 49 11.95 9.72 7.13
N VAL A 50 10.88 10.33 7.65
CA VAL A 50 10.35 10.00 8.98
C VAL A 50 9.86 8.55 9.05
N SER A 51 9.39 7.95 7.93
CA SER A 51 8.93 6.56 7.92
C SER A 51 10.01 5.56 8.37
N TYR A 52 11.29 5.82 8.10
CA TYR A 52 12.40 4.98 8.59
C TYR A 52 12.58 5.11 10.11
N PHE A 53 12.38 6.30 10.65
CA PHE A 53 12.46 6.52 12.10
C PHE A 53 11.23 5.94 12.82
N VAL A 54 10.03 6.01 12.23
CA VAL A 54 8.84 5.30 12.73
C VAL A 54 9.08 3.79 12.76
N LEU A 55 9.68 3.24 11.69
CA LEU A 55 10.03 1.84 11.60
C LEU A 55 11.07 1.44 12.68
N LEU A 56 12.11 2.26 12.87
CA LEU A 56 13.13 2.06 13.90
C LEU A 56 12.54 2.12 15.31
N ALA A 57 11.65 3.07 15.58
CA ALA A 57 10.95 3.17 16.86
C ALA A 57 10.04 1.96 17.11
N GLY A 58 9.35 1.49 16.06
CA GLY A 58 8.43 0.35 16.15
C GLY A 58 9.12 -1.01 16.23
N LEU A 59 10.35 -1.18 15.70
CA LEU A 59 11.14 -2.43 15.69
C LEU A 59 10.38 -3.71 15.31
N GLY A 60 9.21 -3.63 14.66
CA GLY A 60 8.34 -4.80 14.45
C GLY A 60 7.65 -5.32 15.73
N ILE A 61 7.70 -4.55 16.80
CA ILE A 61 7.10 -4.88 18.11
C ILE A 61 5.63 -5.23 17.99
N SER A 62 4.87 -4.52 17.17
CA SER A 62 3.44 -4.78 16.99
C SER A 62 3.17 -6.24 16.56
N THR A 63 3.91 -6.74 15.57
CA THR A 63 3.76 -8.12 15.08
C THR A 63 4.17 -9.15 16.14
N TYR A 64 5.29 -8.89 16.83
CA TYR A 64 5.78 -9.76 17.89
C TYR A 64 4.83 -9.82 19.09
N ALA A 65 4.38 -8.64 19.55
CA ALA A 65 3.49 -8.51 20.70
C ALA A 65 2.14 -9.19 20.46
N VAL A 66 1.57 -9.05 19.25
CA VAL A 66 0.32 -9.73 18.89
C VAL A 66 0.51 -11.24 18.87
N ARG A 67 1.60 -11.74 18.25
CA ARG A 67 1.86 -13.18 18.15
C ARG A 67 2.03 -13.85 19.51
N GLU A 68 2.84 -13.28 20.39
CA GLU A 68 3.12 -13.86 21.69
C GLU A 68 2.04 -13.51 22.73
N GLY A 69 1.54 -12.26 22.72
CA GLY A 69 0.50 -11.82 23.64
C GLY A 69 -0.83 -12.55 23.47
N ALA A 70 -1.18 -12.94 22.23
CA ALA A 70 -2.38 -13.73 21.98
C ALA A 70 -2.36 -15.11 22.66
N LYS A 71 -1.19 -15.71 22.82
CA LYS A 71 -1.01 -17.03 23.47
C LYS A 71 -1.32 -17.00 24.98
N ILE A 72 -1.10 -15.85 25.61
CA ILE A 72 -1.19 -15.67 27.07
C ILE A 72 -2.34 -14.74 27.47
N ARG A 73 -3.20 -14.32 26.53
CA ARG A 73 -4.23 -13.31 26.74
C ARG A 73 -5.27 -13.62 27.83
N GLU A 74 -5.43 -14.87 28.22
CA GLU A 74 -6.36 -15.30 29.24
C GLU A 74 -5.84 -14.99 30.67
N ASN A 75 -4.52 -14.94 30.86
CA ASN A 75 -3.89 -14.60 32.12
C ASN A 75 -3.52 -13.10 32.14
N ARG A 76 -4.35 -12.30 32.82
CA ARG A 76 -4.17 -10.84 32.87
C ARG A 76 -2.84 -10.39 33.47
N GLU A 77 -2.32 -11.10 34.48
CA GLU A 77 -1.04 -10.73 35.11
C GLU A 77 0.13 -11.01 34.15
N GLU A 78 0.12 -12.19 33.53
CA GLU A 78 1.16 -12.60 32.61
C GLU A 78 1.23 -11.69 31.38
N VAL A 79 0.05 -11.35 30.80
CA VAL A 79 -0.05 -10.38 29.71
C VAL A 79 0.43 -9.01 30.15
N SER A 80 0.05 -8.53 31.32
CA SER A 80 0.47 -7.20 31.81
C SER A 80 1.98 -7.13 32.00
N ARG A 81 2.63 -8.20 32.53
CA ARG A 81 4.08 -8.29 32.65
C ARG A 81 4.75 -8.29 31.29
N PHE A 82 4.32 -9.17 30.39
CA PHE A 82 4.85 -9.26 29.02
C PHE A 82 4.74 -7.92 28.29
N LEU A 83 3.57 -7.28 28.34
CA LEU A 83 3.34 -6.00 27.67
C LEU A 83 4.15 -4.86 28.29
N SER A 84 4.44 -4.91 29.59
CA SER A 84 5.35 -3.94 30.22
C SER A 84 6.79 -4.11 29.72
N GLU A 85 7.28 -5.35 29.58
CA GLU A 85 8.61 -5.63 29.02
C GLU A 85 8.71 -5.11 27.57
N ILE A 86 7.72 -5.40 26.74
CA ILE A 86 7.67 -4.97 25.34
C ILE A 86 7.58 -3.44 25.24
N TRP A 87 6.80 -2.81 26.11
CA TRP A 87 6.67 -1.35 26.11
C TRP A 87 7.96 -0.63 26.50
N ILE A 88 8.75 -1.20 27.43
CA ILE A 88 10.08 -0.67 27.78
C ILE A 88 11.02 -0.74 26.57
N ILE A 89 11.04 -1.87 25.83
CA ILE A 89 11.82 -1.99 24.59
C ILE A 89 11.37 -0.91 23.59
N ASN A 90 10.07 -0.68 23.47
CA ASN A 90 9.52 0.32 22.55
C ASN A 90 9.88 1.76 22.98
N ILE A 91 9.95 2.06 24.28
CA ILE A 91 10.44 3.35 24.80
C ILE A 91 11.91 3.54 24.41
N ILE A 92 12.76 2.55 24.67
CA ILE A 92 14.18 2.60 24.34
C ILE A 92 14.39 2.81 22.85
N SER A 93 13.72 2.04 22.00
CA SER A 93 13.82 2.19 20.55
C SER A 93 13.30 3.54 20.06
N THR A 94 12.25 4.07 20.68
CA THR A 94 11.70 5.40 20.38
C THR A 94 12.71 6.51 20.71
N VAL A 95 13.34 6.43 21.89
CA VAL A 95 14.39 7.40 22.29
C VAL A 95 15.56 7.33 21.31
N ILE A 96 16.06 6.15 21.00
CA ILE A 96 17.13 5.96 20.00
C ILE A 96 16.72 6.56 18.65
N SER A 97 15.49 6.29 18.21
CA SER A 97 14.97 6.81 16.96
C SER A 97 14.93 8.33 16.93
N TYR A 98 14.49 8.99 18.01
CA TYR A 98 14.50 10.45 18.10
C TYR A 98 15.90 11.04 18.14
N VAL A 99 16.82 10.43 18.90
CA VAL A 99 18.22 10.88 18.93
C VAL A 99 18.81 10.83 17.50
N LEU A 100 18.62 9.72 16.80
CA LEU A 100 19.10 9.56 15.43
C LEU A 100 18.40 10.53 14.46
N LEU A 101 17.10 10.77 14.61
CA LEU A 101 16.37 11.74 13.79
C LEU A 101 16.92 13.16 13.99
N ILE A 102 17.13 13.59 15.24
CA ILE A 102 17.68 14.92 15.56
C ILE A 102 19.11 15.05 15.02
N LEU A 103 19.96 14.03 15.23
CA LEU A 103 21.30 14.02 14.66
C LEU A 103 21.25 14.11 13.13
N SER A 104 20.36 13.37 12.48
CA SER A 104 20.19 13.42 11.02
C SER A 104 19.80 14.84 10.55
N ILE A 105 18.89 15.53 11.26
CA ILE A 105 18.51 16.92 10.95
C ILE A 105 19.70 17.88 11.11
N ILE A 106 20.58 17.67 12.11
CA ILE A 106 21.73 18.53 12.36
C ILE A 106 22.84 18.31 11.33
N PHE A 107 23.14 17.06 11.00
CA PHE A 107 24.30 16.73 10.17
C PHE A 107 24.00 16.68 8.66
N ILE A 108 22.74 16.46 8.26
CA ILE A 108 22.37 16.39 6.84
C ILE A 108 21.78 17.73 6.42
N GLN A 109 22.58 18.55 5.72
CA GLN A 109 22.22 19.90 5.31
C GLN A 109 20.85 19.98 4.62
N LYS A 110 20.51 19.00 3.79
CA LYS A 110 19.21 18.96 3.11
C LYS A 110 18.05 18.85 4.10
N LEU A 111 18.18 18.09 5.19
CA LEU A 111 17.11 17.90 6.18
C LEU A 111 16.88 19.15 7.05
N ILE A 112 17.87 20.04 7.15
CA ILE A 112 17.73 21.32 7.88
C ILE A 112 16.59 22.15 7.26
N SER A 113 16.50 22.18 5.93
CA SER A 113 15.44 22.93 5.22
C SER A 113 14.04 22.38 5.49
N TYR A 114 13.92 21.10 5.77
CA TYR A 114 12.63 20.41 6.04
C TYR A 114 12.35 20.18 7.53
N ARG A 115 13.20 20.70 8.43
CA ARG A 115 13.15 20.41 9.88
C ARG A 115 11.77 20.57 10.49
N VAL A 116 11.02 21.61 10.12
CA VAL A 116 9.68 21.86 10.68
C VAL A 116 8.69 20.76 10.26
N ILE A 117 8.66 20.41 8.98
CA ILE A 117 7.76 19.36 8.48
C ILE A 117 8.16 18.01 9.08
N ILE A 118 9.46 17.70 9.14
CA ILE A 118 10.00 16.47 9.74
C ILE A 118 9.60 16.37 11.21
N LEU A 119 9.75 17.44 12.00
CA LEU A 119 9.36 17.47 13.41
C LEU A 119 7.85 17.28 13.60
N ILE A 120 7.02 17.92 12.76
CA ILE A 120 5.58 17.73 12.80
C ILE A 120 5.24 16.25 12.51
N ILE A 121 5.77 15.67 11.44
CA ILE A 121 5.47 14.28 11.06
C ILE A 121 6.04 13.29 12.08
N SER A 122 7.17 13.62 12.75
CA SER A 122 7.76 12.77 13.78
C SER A 122 6.88 12.54 15.01
N LEU A 123 5.87 13.39 15.24
CA LEU A 123 4.84 13.15 16.27
C LEU A 123 4.14 11.79 16.11
N ASN A 124 4.10 11.24 14.90
CA ASN A 124 3.62 9.86 14.67
C ASN A 124 4.38 8.82 15.49
N ILE A 125 5.67 9.04 15.75
CA ILE A 125 6.52 8.15 16.56
C ILE A 125 6.00 8.14 18.01
N LEU A 126 5.76 9.33 18.60
CA LEU A 126 5.27 9.45 19.97
C LEU A 126 3.84 8.91 20.12
N PHE A 127 2.96 9.24 19.19
CA PHE A 127 1.59 8.74 19.22
C PHE A 127 1.54 7.22 19.07
N ASN A 128 2.40 6.62 18.24
CA ASN A 128 2.49 5.17 18.08
C ASN A 128 2.94 4.48 19.38
N LEU A 129 3.96 5.02 20.06
CA LEU A 129 4.42 4.55 21.37
C LEU A 129 3.29 4.61 22.41
N TYR A 130 2.56 5.75 22.46
CA TYR A 130 1.51 5.97 23.42
C TYR A 130 0.28 5.09 23.15
N GLY A 131 -0.14 4.98 21.88
CA GLY A 131 -1.40 4.35 21.47
C GLY A 131 -1.47 2.84 21.65
N LYS A 132 -0.34 2.13 21.57
CA LYS A 132 -0.24 0.67 21.79
C LYS A 132 -1.34 -0.11 21.06
N GLN A 133 -1.58 0.21 19.79
CA GLN A 133 -2.66 -0.37 18.98
C GLN A 133 -2.66 -1.91 19.00
N TRP A 134 -1.49 -2.53 19.14
CA TRP A 134 -1.33 -3.97 19.21
C TRP A 134 -2.03 -4.62 20.41
N VAL A 135 -2.29 -3.90 21.53
CA VAL A 135 -3.09 -4.39 22.65
C VAL A 135 -4.49 -4.78 22.18
N TYR A 136 -5.14 -3.93 21.40
CA TYR A 136 -6.48 -4.19 20.87
C TYR A 136 -6.53 -5.38 19.91
N THR A 137 -5.44 -5.60 19.15
CA THR A 137 -5.32 -6.74 18.26
C THR A 137 -5.20 -8.04 19.05
N ILE A 138 -4.45 -8.05 20.16
CA ILE A 138 -4.34 -9.20 21.07
C ILE A 138 -5.72 -9.59 21.61
N PHE A 139 -6.52 -8.60 22.03
CA PHE A 139 -7.85 -8.81 22.59
C PHE A 139 -8.98 -8.79 21.55
N GLU A 140 -8.63 -8.78 20.25
CA GLU A 140 -9.58 -8.79 19.12
C GLU A 140 -10.62 -7.66 19.16
N ASP A 141 -10.26 -6.49 19.72
CA ASP A 141 -11.16 -5.32 19.79
C ASP A 141 -11.05 -4.42 18.56
N PHE A 142 -11.26 -5.03 17.40
CA PHE A 142 -11.23 -4.32 16.12
C PHE A 142 -12.35 -3.28 15.99
N GLY A 143 -13.47 -3.47 16.70
CA GLY A 143 -14.58 -2.52 16.67
C GLY A 143 -14.18 -1.13 17.15
N TYR A 144 -13.53 -1.06 18.31
CA TYR A 144 -13.06 0.20 18.87
C TYR A 144 -12.01 0.88 17.98
N ILE A 145 -11.00 0.11 17.53
CA ILE A 145 -9.96 0.63 16.63
C ILE A 145 -10.59 1.22 15.37
N THR A 146 -11.48 0.46 14.73
CA THR A 146 -12.10 0.88 13.46
C THR A 146 -12.92 2.14 13.65
N LEU A 147 -13.77 2.19 14.68
CA LEU A 147 -14.65 3.33 14.92
C LEU A 147 -13.84 4.61 15.17
N VAL A 148 -12.90 4.55 16.10
CA VAL A 148 -12.10 5.72 16.48
C VAL A 148 -11.23 6.19 15.31
N GLN A 149 -10.52 5.28 14.64
CA GLN A 149 -9.69 5.64 13.49
C GLN A 149 -10.51 6.25 12.35
N SER A 150 -11.68 5.67 12.06
CA SER A 150 -12.57 6.18 11.02
C SER A 150 -13.11 7.57 11.36
N ALA A 151 -13.45 7.83 12.64
CA ALA A 151 -13.87 9.14 13.08
C ALA A 151 -12.78 10.20 12.87
N PHE A 152 -11.54 9.93 13.31
CA PHE A 152 -10.41 10.84 13.06
C PHE A 152 -10.17 11.07 11.58
N GLN A 153 -10.28 10.03 10.76
CA GLN A 153 -10.08 10.14 9.32
C GLN A 153 -11.15 11.00 8.65
N ILE A 154 -12.43 10.81 9.00
CA ILE A 154 -13.55 11.63 8.47
C ILE A 154 -13.38 13.09 8.91
N ILE A 155 -13.12 13.33 10.20
CA ILE A 155 -12.89 14.69 10.71
C ILE A 155 -11.74 15.36 9.95
N THR A 156 -10.64 14.65 9.73
CA THR A 156 -9.48 15.20 9.01
C THR A 156 -9.79 15.49 7.55
N VAL A 157 -10.56 14.63 6.88
CA VAL A 157 -11.03 14.89 5.51
C VAL A 157 -11.84 16.20 5.47
N CYS A 158 -12.79 16.39 6.38
CA CYS A 158 -13.57 17.64 6.45
C CYS A 158 -12.67 18.86 6.76
N LEU A 159 -11.78 18.73 7.75
CA LEU A 159 -10.86 19.81 8.12
C LEU A 159 -9.90 20.17 6.98
N THR A 160 -9.53 19.23 6.13
CA THR A 160 -8.68 19.51 4.97
C THR A 160 -9.30 20.57 4.08
N PHE A 161 -10.59 20.48 3.77
CA PHE A 161 -11.28 21.47 2.94
C PHE A 161 -11.48 22.84 3.62
N VAL A 162 -11.47 22.88 4.94
CA VAL A 162 -11.67 24.13 5.70
C VAL A 162 -10.34 24.84 5.95
N VAL A 163 -9.28 24.09 6.29
CA VAL A 163 -8.01 24.62 6.82
C VAL A 163 -6.98 24.90 5.73
N ILE A 164 -6.94 24.06 4.68
CA ILE A 164 -5.97 24.19 3.59
C ILE A 164 -6.56 25.08 2.52
N LYS A 165 -6.00 26.28 2.35
CA LYS A 165 -6.53 27.30 1.40
C LYS A 165 -5.44 27.93 0.54
N ARG A 166 -4.16 27.84 0.94
CA ARG A 166 -3.04 28.53 0.31
C ARG A 166 -1.87 27.58 0.09
N PRO A 167 -0.98 27.83 -0.87
CA PRO A 167 0.23 27.00 -1.09
C PRO A 167 1.11 26.86 0.14
N GLU A 168 1.16 27.89 1.01
CA GLU A 168 1.98 27.90 2.23
C GLU A 168 1.42 26.98 3.34
N ASP A 169 0.21 26.46 3.19
CA ASP A 169 -0.46 25.63 4.20
C ASP A 169 0.12 24.20 4.30
N VAL A 170 1.28 23.92 3.73
CA VAL A 170 1.93 22.59 3.78
C VAL A 170 2.17 22.11 5.22
N TYR A 171 2.48 23.01 6.14
CA TYR A 171 2.63 22.65 7.57
C TYR A 171 1.31 22.25 8.20
N LYS A 172 0.21 22.95 7.88
CA LYS A 172 -1.12 22.57 8.33
C LYS A 172 -1.53 21.21 7.73
N TYR A 173 -1.19 20.98 6.46
CA TYR A 173 -1.39 19.69 5.82
C TYR A 173 -0.63 18.58 6.53
N ALA A 174 0.63 18.80 6.92
CA ALA A 174 1.40 17.86 7.70
C ALA A 174 0.74 17.55 9.05
N ILE A 175 0.26 18.58 9.78
CA ILE A 175 -0.45 18.40 11.05
C ILE A 175 -1.74 17.58 10.86
N LEU A 176 -2.55 17.89 9.84
CA LEU A 176 -3.78 17.16 9.57
C LEU A 176 -3.49 15.69 9.22
N ASN A 177 -2.42 15.39 8.48
CA ASN A 177 -2.03 14.01 8.21
C ASN A 177 -1.57 13.26 9.47
N VAL A 178 -0.87 13.92 10.39
CA VAL A 178 -0.52 13.34 11.70
C VAL A 178 -1.78 13.05 12.52
N ILE A 179 -2.73 13.97 12.54
CA ILE A 179 -4.03 13.77 13.23
C ILE A 179 -4.81 12.60 12.59
N SER A 180 -4.84 12.54 11.26
CA SER A 180 -5.51 11.46 10.52
C SER A 180 -4.90 10.08 10.78
N SER A 181 -3.57 9.99 10.79
CA SER A 181 -2.84 8.73 10.92
C SER A 181 -2.73 8.26 12.36
N SER A 182 -2.49 9.18 13.28
CA SER A 182 -2.10 8.86 14.66
C SER A 182 -2.93 9.56 15.74
N GLY A 183 -3.84 10.46 15.41
CA GLY A 183 -4.68 11.14 16.42
C GLY A 183 -5.51 10.16 17.25
N ALA A 184 -6.00 9.10 16.65
CA ALA A 184 -6.73 8.01 17.31
C ALA A 184 -5.91 7.34 18.43
N TYR A 185 -4.59 7.36 18.35
CA TYR A 185 -3.70 6.70 19.32
C TYR A 185 -3.77 7.32 20.71
N ILE A 186 -4.15 8.59 20.82
CA ILE A 186 -4.40 9.25 22.11
C ILE A 186 -5.54 8.51 22.84
N LEU A 187 -6.65 8.26 22.15
CA LEU A 187 -7.79 7.53 22.72
C LEU A 187 -7.47 6.05 22.96
N TYR A 188 -6.65 5.45 22.10
CA TYR A 188 -6.19 4.08 22.32
C TYR A 188 -5.36 3.97 23.60
N GLY A 189 -4.41 4.87 23.83
CA GLY A 189 -3.59 4.86 25.04
C GLY A 189 -4.38 4.98 26.31
N LEU A 190 -5.41 5.84 26.33
CA LEU A 190 -6.32 6.01 27.46
C LEU A 190 -7.19 4.77 27.71
N HIS A 191 -7.77 4.21 26.66
CA HIS A 191 -8.68 3.07 26.77
C HIS A 191 -7.96 1.72 26.99
N ALA A 192 -6.67 1.60 26.64
CA ALA A 192 -5.88 0.38 26.83
C ALA A 192 -5.83 -0.10 28.28
N ARG A 193 -5.99 0.82 29.25
CA ARG A 193 -6.05 0.52 30.69
C ARG A 193 -7.17 -0.48 31.06
N LYS A 194 -8.20 -0.59 30.23
CA LYS A 194 -9.28 -1.57 30.40
C LYS A 194 -8.79 -3.01 30.27
N TYR A 195 -7.80 -3.24 29.42
CA TYR A 195 -7.29 -4.57 29.10
C TYR A 195 -6.09 -4.95 29.95
N VAL A 196 -5.23 -3.98 30.25
CA VAL A 196 -3.91 -4.22 30.82
C VAL A 196 -3.57 -3.15 31.82
N ASP A 197 -3.07 -3.56 32.98
CA ASP A 197 -2.50 -2.66 33.96
C ASP A 197 -1.00 -2.48 33.63
N LEU A 198 -0.72 -1.43 32.86
CA LEU A 198 0.65 -1.10 32.43
C LEU A 198 1.35 -0.35 33.56
N ARG A 199 1.67 -1.05 34.60
CA ARG A 199 2.62 -0.55 35.62
C ARG A 199 4.02 -0.77 35.08
N LEU A 200 4.85 0.26 35.16
CA LEU A 200 6.30 0.14 35.01
C LEU A 200 6.85 -0.64 36.23
N THR A 201 6.51 -1.93 36.30
CA THR A 201 7.09 -2.84 37.28
C THR A 201 8.60 -2.87 37.04
N LYS A 202 9.39 -3.07 38.10
CA LYS A 202 10.86 -3.18 37.99
C LYS A 202 11.22 -4.37 37.11
N VAL A 203 11.29 -4.12 35.79
CA VAL A 203 11.65 -5.13 34.79
C VAL A 203 13.18 -5.26 34.80
N ARG A 204 13.67 -6.47 34.93
CA ARG A 204 15.13 -6.74 34.90
C ARG A 204 15.60 -6.78 33.44
N LEU A 205 16.79 -6.21 33.16
CA LEU A 205 17.37 -6.21 31.80
C LEU A 205 17.48 -7.62 31.19
N SER A 206 17.70 -8.64 32.02
CA SER A 206 17.75 -10.04 31.60
C SER A 206 16.44 -10.53 30.97
N GLN A 207 15.29 -9.99 31.41
CA GLN A 207 13.97 -10.33 30.88
C GLN A 207 13.74 -9.73 29.50
N LEU A 208 14.31 -8.54 29.22
CA LEU A 208 14.23 -7.90 27.92
C LEU A 208 15.02 -8.66 26.85
N LYS A 209 16.16 -9.23 27.19
CA LYS A 209 17.04 -9.94 26.23
C LYS A 209 16.34 -11.05 25.45
N ARG A 210 15.38 -11.77 26.08
CA ARG A 210 14.63 -12.85 25.43
C ARG A 210 13.79 -12.38 24.25
N HIS A 211 13.34 -11.11 24.25
CA HIS A 211 12.50 -10.53 23.22
C HIS A 211 13.29 -9.91 22.06
N VAL A 212 14.56 -9.52 22.29
CA VAL A 212 15.36 -8.77 21.32
C VAL A 212 15.58 -9.56 20.03
N LYS A 213 16.03 -10.81 20.12
CA LYS A 213 16.33 -11.64 18.93
C LYS A 213 15.11 -11.84 18.02
N PRO A 214 13.92 -12.26 18.52
CA PRO A 214 12.72 -12.38 17.69
C PRO A 214 12.25 -11.04 17.10
N ILE A 215 12.34 -9.96 17.87
CA ILE A 215 11.97 -8.61 17.43
C ILE A 215 12.88 -8.17 16.27
N LEU A 216 14.21 -8.35 16.38
CA LEU A 216 15.15 -7.97 15.33
C LEU A 216 14.96 -8.77 14.04
N ILE A 217 14.56 -10.03 14.10
CA ILE A 217 14.23 -10.83 12.91
C ILE A 217 13.02 -10.22 12.19
N ILE A 218 11.96 -9.87 12.92
CA ILE A 218 10.76 -9.22 12.34
C ILE A 218 11.13 -7.84 11.80
N PHE A 219 11.93 -7.08 12.53
CA PHE A 219 12.40 -5.77 12.12
C PHE A 219 13.17 -5.82 10.79
N SER A 220 14.07 -6.79 10.61
CA SER A 220 14.84 -6.93 9.37
C SER A 220 13.95 -7.08 8.13
N THR A 221 12.85 -7.83 8.23
CA THR A 221 11.89 -7.96 7.13
C THR A 221 11.12 -6.67 6.86
N ALA A 222 10.76 -5.96 7.93
CA ALA A 222 10.07 -4.68 7.81
C ALA A 222 11.00 -3.59 7.22
N VAL A 223 12.29 -3.59 7.56
CA VAL A 223 13.30 -2.69 6.96
C VAL A 223 13.41 -2.93 5.46
N ALA A 224 13.56 -4.17 5.02
CA ALA A 224 13.66 -4.49 3.60
C ALA A 224 12.43 -4.00 2.81
N SER A 225 11.23 -4.20 3.37
CA SER A 225 9.99 -3.74 2.75
C SER A 225 9.89 -2.21 2.71
N ASN A 226 10.30 -1.51 3.78
CA ASN A 226 10.24 -0.05 3.85
C ASN A 226 11.23 0.61 2.88
N ILE A 227 12.46 0.08 2.80
CA ILE A 227 13.46 0.50 1.82
C ILE A 227 12.87 0.40 0.42
N TYR A 228 12.31 -0.75 0.08
CA TYR A 228 11.70 -0.98 -1.23
C TYR A 228 10.56 0.00 -1.55
N MET A 229 9.75 0.38 -0.58
CA MET A 229 8.59 1.26 -0.80
C MET A 229 8.93 2.75 -0.85
N ASN A 230 10.00 3.20 -0.20
CA ASN A 230 10.29 4.61 0.00
C ASN A 230 11.60 5.10 -0.62
N SER A 231 12.46 4.18 -1.12
CA SER A 231 13.76 4.54 -1.69
C SER A 231 13.65 5.50 -2.88
N ASP A 232 12.67 5.31 -3.75
CA ASP A 232 12.47 6.16 -4.93
C ASP A 232 12.27 7.63 -4.55
N ILE A 233 11.38 7.90 -3.57
CA ILE A 233 11.06 9.25 -3.09
C ILE A 233 12.28 9.88 -2.41
N ILE A 234 13.01 9.11 -1.61
CA ILE A 234 14.20 9.60 -0.92
C ILE A 234 15.31 9.89 -1.90
N LEU A 235 15.57 9.02 -2.86
CA LEU A 235 16.61 9.24 -3.86
C LEU A 235 16.26 10.41 -4.78
N LEU A 236 15.01 10.54 -5.24
CA LEU A 236 14.55 11.71 -5.99
C LEU A 236 14.75 13.00 -5.18
N GLY A 237 14.29 13.02 -3.94
CA GLY A 237 14.46 14.19 -3.10
C GLY A 237 15.91 14.47 -2.74
N ALA A 238 16.77 13.45 -2.58
CA ALA A 238 18.18 13.64 -2.25
C ALA A 238 19.02 14.10 -3.45
N MET A 239 18.74 13.59 -4.65
CA MET A 239 19.56 13.76 -5.85
C MET A 239 19.05 14.84 -6.80
N VAL A 240 17.76 15.18 -6.75
CA VAL A 240 17.14 16.14 -7.66
C VAL A 240 16.47 17.28 -6.86
N ASP A 241 15.15 17.34 -6.84
CA ASP A 241 14.39 18.42 -6.23
C ASP A 241 13.00 17.98 -5.71
N ASP A 242 12.31 18.91 -5.05
CA ASP A 242 10.99 18.68 -4.49
C ASP A 242 9.91 18.54 -5.58
N ARG A 243 10.08 19.23 -6.72
CA ARG A 243 9.15 19.15 -7.83
C ARG A 243 9.08 17.74 -8.38
N CYS A 244 10.21 17.09 -8.62
CA CYS A 244 10.29 15.71 -9.09
C CYS A 244 9.67 14.73 -8.08
N VAL A 245 9.88 14.95 -6.77
CA VAL A 245 9.22 14.18 -5.71
C VAL A 245 7.71 14.37 -5.73
N GLY A 246 7.23 15.60 -5.91
CA GLY A 246 5.81 15.91 -6.01
C GLY A 246 5.14 15.21 -7.19
N LEU A 247 5.75 15.31 -8.38
CA LEU A 247 5.28 14.66 -9.62
C LEU A 247 5.23 13.13 -9.47
N TYR A 248 6.32 12.52 -9.00
CA TYR A 248 6.37 11.07 -8.75
C TYR A 248 5.32 10.61 -7.76
N SER A 249 5.18 11.35 -6.65
CA SER A 249 4.21 11.01 -5.60
C SER A 249 2.77 11.06 -6.07
N ALA A 250 2.41 11.99 -6.97
CA ALA A 250 1.09 12.07 -7.58
C ALA A 250 0.81 10.82 -8.44
N ALA A 251 1.77 10.43 -9.30
CA ALA A 251 1.67 9.22 -10.12
C ALA A 251 1.56 7.96 -9.25
N VAL A 252 2.39 7.83 -8.21
CA VAL A 252 2.38 6.70 -7.27
C VAL A 252 1.06 6.61 -6.52
N LYS A 253 0.44 7.73 -6.18
CA LYS A 253 -0.85 7.75 -5.48
C LYS A 253 -1.96 7.15 -6.33
N ILE A 254 -2.06 7.54 -7.61
CA ILE A 254 -3.03 6.99 -8.56
C ILE A 254 -2.77 5.50 -8.81
N TYR A 255 -1.51 5.15 -9.08
CA TYR A 255 -1.06 3.77 -9.22
C TYR A 255 -1.46 2.88 -8.03
N ASN A 256 -1.23 3.34 -6.80
CA ASN A 256 -1.56 2.59 -5.60
C ASN A 256 -3.06 2.40 -5.39
N ILE A 257 -3.90 3.40 -5.73
CA ILE A 257 -5.35 3.28 -5.64
C ILE A 257 -5.84 2.12 -6.52
N VAL A 258 -5.45 2.11 -7.80
CA VAL A 258 -5.89 1.07 -8.74
C VAL A 258 -5.33 -0.30 -8.35
N LYS A 259 -4.04 -0.36 -8.02
CA LYS A 259 -3.37 -1.58 -7.56
C LYS A 259 -4.06 -2.19 -6.34
N GLN A 260 -4.42 -1.38 -5.34
CA GLN A 260 -5.02 -1.87 -4.09
C GLN A 260 -6.42 -2.46 -4.31
N ILE A 261 -7.20 -1.89 -5.22
CA ILE A 261 -8.51 -2.44 -5.59
C ILE A 261 -8.33 -3.87 -6.15
N ILE A 262 -7.37 -4.06 -7.05
CA ILE A 262 -7.13 -5.36 -7.66
C ILE A 262 -6.50 -6.35 -6.66
N LEU A 263 -5.59 -5.90 -5.79
CA LEU A 263 -5.00 -6.72 -4.72
C LEU A 263 -6.05 -7.30 -3.76
N SER A 264 -7.17 -6.60 -3.56
CA SER A 264 -8.25 -7.10 -2.70
C SER A 264 -8.79 -8.45 -3.18
N ILE A 265 -8.80 -8.69 -4.48
CA ILE A 265 -9.24 -9.95 -5.10
C ILE A 265 -8.28 -11.10 -4.75
N ILE A 266 -6.97 -10.83 -4.83
CA ILE A 266 -5.94 -11.82 -4.47
C ILE A 266 -6.09 -12.19 -2.99
N SER A 267 -6.21 -11.19 -2.12
CA SER A 267 -6.25 -11.38 -0.67
C SER A 267 -7.42 -12.26 -0.20
N VAL A 268 -8.57 -12.16 -0.85
CA VAL A 268 -9.74 -13.02 -0.57
C VAL A 268 -9.50 -14.46 -1.02
N SER A 269 -8.68 -14.67 -2.06
CA SER A 269 -8.42 -15.98 -2.64
C SER A 269 -7.34 -16.78 -1.90
N VAL A 270 -6.37 -16.08 -1.25
CA VAL A 270 -5.21 -16.69 -0.56
C VAL A 270 -5.60 -17.76 0.46
N PRO A 271 -6.56 -17.53 1.40
CA PRO A 271 -6.89 -18.54 2.41
C PRO A 271 -7.40 -19.86 1.79
N ARG A 272 -8.21 -19.75 0.72
CA ARG A 272 -8.72 -20.94 0.01
C ARG A 272 -7.59 -21.68 -0.73
N LEU A 273 -6.70 -20.94 -1.39
CA LEU A 273 -5.54 -21.52 -2.06
C LEU A 273 -4.61 -22.23 -1.07
N THR A 274 -4.40 -21.64 0.11
CA THR A 274 -3.59 -22.27 1.18
C THR A 274 -4.21 -23.60 1.64
N LEU A 275 -5.53 -23.66 1.83
CA LEU A 275 -6.22 -24.90 2.22
C LEU A 275 -6.12 -26.01 1.16
N TYR A 276 -6.04 -25.67 -0.12
CA TYR A 276 -5.92 -26.63 -1.22
C TYR A 276 -4.47 -26.92 -1.63
N ALA A 277 -3.46 -26.33 -0.95
CA ALA A 277 -2.05 -26.58 -1.25
C ALA A 277 -1.74 -28.09 -1.19
N GLY A 278 -1.08 -28.61 -2.23
CA GLY A 278 -0.80 -30.03 -2.39
C GLY A 278 -1.96 -30.88 -2.94
N ASN A 279 -3.16 -30.32 -3.15
CA ASN A 279 -4.33 -31.04 -3.66
C ASN A 279 -4.52 -30.75 -5.18
N LYS A 280 -5.18 -31.68 -5.89
CA LYS A 280 -5.53 -31.51 -7.33
C LYS A 280 -6.37 -30.25 -7.60
N ASN A 281 -7.21 -29.85 -6.67
CA ASN A 281 -8.06 -28.67 -6.77
C ASN A 281 -7.28 -27.33 -6.72
N PHE A 282 -6.07 -27.34 -6.20
CA PHE A 282 -5.21 -26.15 -6.13
C PHE A 282 -4.97 -25.52 -7.52
N LYS A 283 -4.55 -26.36 -8.49
CA LYS A 283 -4.25 -25.90 -9.85
C LYS A 283 -5.48 -25.28 -10.52
N THR A 284 -6.65 -25.87 -10.35
CA THR A 284 -7.90 -25.37 -10.93
C THR A 284 -8.30 -24.05 -10.29
N LEU A 285 -8.23 -23.94 -8.96
CA LEU A 285 -8.55 -22.69 -8.25
C LEU A 285 -7.55 -21.59 -8.59
N PHE A 286 -6.25 -21.91 -8.63
CA PHE A 286 -5.21 -20.95 -9.02
C PHE A 286 -5.45 -20.41 -10.43
N THR A 287 -5.76 -21.29 -11.40
CA THR A 287 -6.06 -20.87 -12.79
C THR A 287 -7.26 -19.91 -12.83
N LYS A 288 -8.31 -20.15 -12.04
CA LYS A 288 -9.48 -19.26 -11.96
C LYS A 288 -9.07 -17.88 -11.41
N VAL A 289 -8.27 -17.83 -10.35
CA VAL A 289 -7.80 -16.57 -9.76
C VAL A 289 -6.85 -15.83 -10.72
N LEU A 290 -5.96 -16.55 -11.41
CA LEU A 290 -5.07 -15.99 -12.41
C LEU A 290 -5.85 -15.38 -13.59
N ASN A 291 -6.83 -16.12 -14.14
CA ASN A 291 -7.68 -15.63 -15.23
C ASN A 291 -8.48 -14.40 -14.81
N MET A 292 -9.03 -14.38 -13.59
CA MET A 292 -9.70 -13.20 -13.04
C MET A 292 -8.75 -12.02 -12.92
N LEU A 293 -7.53 -12.25 -12.45
CA LEU A 293 -6.52 -11.20 -12.32
C LEU A 293 -6.11 -10.65 -13.69
N ILE A 294 -5.87 -11.51 -14.68
CA ILE A 294 -5.56 -11.11 -16.07
C ILE A 294 -6.70 -10.25 -16.63
N LEU A 295 -7.93 -10.74 -16.53
CA LEU A 295 -9.12 -10.13 -17.10
C LEU A 295 -9.43 -8.73 -16.53
N LEU A 296 -8.99 -8.44 -15.31
CA LEU A 296 -9.19 -7.14 -14.65
C LEU A 296 -7.96 -6.23 -14.73
N THR A 297 -6.76 -6.79 -14.54
CA THR A 297 -5.53 -5.98 -14.45
C THR A 297 -5.16 -5.34 -15.78
N PHE A 298 -5.13 -6.13 -16.85
CA PHE A 298 -4.67 -5.63 -18.14
C PHE A 298 -5.55 -4.50 -18.70
N PRO A 299 -6.89 -4.63 -18.78
CA PRO A 299 -7.72 -3.53 -19.27
C PRO A 299 -7.73 -2.31 -18.35
N ALA A 300 -7.68 -2.51 -17.01
CA ALA A 300 -7.60 -1.41 -16.08
C ALA A 300 -6.30 -0.62 -16.24
N MET A 301 -5.15 -1.31 -16.33
CA MET A 301 -3.86 -0.65 -16.51
C MET A 301 -3.72 -0.05 -17.91
N MET A 302 -4.27 -0.68 -18.95
CA MET A 302 -4.33 -0.12 -20.31
C MET A 302 -5.15 1.17 -20.35
N GLY A 303 -6.31 1.19 -19.70
CA GLY A 303 -7.15 2.38 -19.59
C GLY A 303 -6.43 3.54 -18.88
N VAL A 304 -5.77 3.27 -17.74
CA VAL A 304 -4.97 4.27 -17.02
C VAL A 304 -3.77 4.72 -17.86
N PHE A 305 -3.11 3.81 -18.56
CA PHE A 305 -1.97 4.12 -19.43
C PHE A 305 -2.34 5.09 -20.56
N ILE A 306 -3.45 4.82 -21.27
CA ILE A 306 -3.92 5.67 -22.39
C ILE A 306 -4.42 7.02 -21.87
N LEU A 307 -5.13 7.02 -20.75
CA LEU A 307 -5.75 8.22 -20.17
C LEU A 307 -4.86 8.91 -19.13
N SER A 308 -3.56 8.56 -19.03
CA SER A 308 -2.68 9.08 -17.99
C SER A 308 -2.64 10.61 -17.94
N ASP A 309 -2.60 11.29 -19.11
CA ASP A 309 -2.60 12.74 -19.17
C ASP A 309 -3.89 13.31 -18.57
N ASN A 310 -5.02 12.81 -19.03
CA ASN A 310 -6.34 13.26 -18.55
C ASN A 310 -6.54 12.95 -17.06
N ILE A 311 -6.12 11.75 -16.62
CA ILE A 311 -6.23 11.35 -15.21
C ILE A 311 -5.38 12.25 -14.32
N ILE A 312 -4.12 12.54 -14.71
CA ILE A 312 -3.25 13.47 -13.96
C ILE A 312 -3.89 14.86 -13.91
N LEU A 313 -4.38 15.38 -15.04
CA LEU A 313 -5.01 16.71 -15.09
C LEU A 313 -6.29 16.78 -14.25
N ILE A 314 -7.14 15.78 -14.31
CA ILE A 314 -8.37 15.71 -13.51
C ILE A 314 -8.07 15.51 -12.03
N PHE A 315 -7.13 14.65 -11.69
CA PHE A 315 -6.85 14.25 -10.32
C PHE A 315 -5.88 15.20 -9.60
N SER A 316 -4.90 15.76 -10.34
CA SER A 316 -3.82 16.55 -9.73
C SER A 316 -3.73 18.00 -10.23
N GLY A 317 -4.31 18.31 -11.39
CA GLY A 317 -4.26 19.66 -12.00
C GLY A 317 -3.08 19.83 -12.96
N ASN A 318 -3.03 21.01 -13.60
CA ASN A 318 -2.09 21.29 -14.71
C ASN A 318 -0.62 21.29 -14.29
N GLU A 319 -0.31 21.72 -13.07
CA GLU A 319 1.08 21.74 -12.56
C GLU A 319 1.72 20.34 -12.49
N PHE A 320 0.89 19.29 -12.44
CA PHE A 320 1.33 17.89 -12.39
C PHE A 320 1.38 17.20 -13.74
N ALA A 321 1.20 17.90 -14.86
CA ALA A 321 1.14 17.31 -16.21
C ALA A 321 2.34 16.38 -16.49
N ASP A 322 3.55 16.79 -16.08
CA ASP A 322 4.79 16.04 -16.26
C ASP A 322 4.84 14.69 -15.50
N ALA A 323 3.86 14.41 -14.63
CA ALA A 323 3.73 13.13 -13.93
C ALA A 323 3.10 12.03 -14.80
N SER A 324 2.55 12.37 -15.97
CA SER A 324 1.83 11.43 -16.84
C SER A 324 2.71 10.31 -17.38
N ILE A 325 3.97 10.60 -17.75
CA ILE A 325 4.92 9.59 -18.21
C ILE A 325 5.27 8.61 -17.08
N ALA A 326 5.54 9.15 -15.87
CA ALA A 326 5.78 8.31 -14.71
C ALA A 326 4.57 7.41 -14.40
N LEU A 327 3.34 7.91 -14.51
CA LEU A 327 2.12 7.11 -14.34
C LEU A 327 2.01 5.98 -15.38
N ARG A 328 2.33 6.25 -16.66
CA ARG A 328 2.37 5.22 -17.72
C ARG A 328 3.35 4.09 -17.37
N LEU A 329 4.55 4.43 -16.95
CA LEU A 329 5.57 3.45 -16.55
C LEU A 329 5.14 2.65 -15.30
N LEU A 330 4.50 3.32 -14.34
CA LEU A 330 3.94 2.66 -13.16
C LEU A 330 2.77 1.73 -13.49
N CYS A 331 2.00 1.95 -14.57
CA CYS A 331 1.00 0.99 -15.04
C CYS A 331 1.64 -0.35 -15.43
N ILE A 332 2.80 -0.32 -16.08
CA ILE A 332 3.57 -1.53 -16.40
C ILE A 332 4.06 -2.20 -15.11
N ALA A 333 4.60 -1.40 -14.18
CA ALA A 333 5.00 -1.87 -12.86
C ALA A 333 3.85 -2.55 -12.11
N ALA A 334 2.62 -2.01 -12.21
CA ALA A 334 1.43 -2.57 -11.58
C ALA A 334 1.10 -3.98 -12.08
N VAL A 335 1.16 -4.19 -13.41
CA VAL A 335 0.92 -5.52 -14.00
C VAL A 335 1.91 -6.53 -13.43
N PHE A 336 3.20 -6.19 -13.42
CA PHE A 336 4.23 -7.07 -12.88
C PHE A 336 4.05 -7.31 -11.37
N ALA A 337 3.78 -6.25 -10.60
CA ALA A 337 3.58 -6.34 -9.16
C ALA A 337 2.38 -7.20 -8.77
N LEU A 338 1.25 -7.08 -9.48
CA LEU A 338 0.03 -7.85 -9.20
C LEU A 338 0.21 -9.33 -9.52
N LEU A 339 0.84 -9.65 -10.66
CA LEU A 339 1.18 -11.01 -11.02
C LEU A 339 2.22 -11.61 -10.06
N ALA A 340 3.27 -10.86 -9.72
CA ALA A 340 4.27 -11.28 -8.76
C ALA A 340 3.66 -11.58 -7.37
N ASN A 341 2.72 -10.72 -6.94
CA ASN A 341 2.00 -10.91 -5.68
C ASN A 341 1.14 -12.17 -5.69
N LEU A 342 0.45 -12.47 -6.80
CA LEU A 342 -0.32 -13.71 -6.95
C LEU A 342 0.58 -14.93 -6.80
N PHE A 343 1.70 -15.02 -7.54
CA PHE A 343 2.62 -16.15 -7.42
C PHE A 343 3.25 -16.24 -6.03
N GLY A 344 3.66 -15.11 -5.45
CA GLY A 344 4.29 -15.05 -4.13
C GLY A 344 3.33 -15.50 -3.02
N MET A 345 2.21 -14.79 -2.88
CA MET A 345 1.27 -15.00 -1.76
C MET A 345 0.42 -16.26 -1.92
N SER A 346 0.06 -16.63 -3.15
CA SER A 346 -0.87 -17.73 -3.40
C SER A 346 -0.20 -19.05 -3.79
N VAL A 347 1.11 -19.04 -4.11
CA VAL A 347 1.86 -20.27 -4.43
C VAL A 347 3.05 -20.44 -3.49
N LEU A 348 4.01 -19.51 -3.48
CA LEU A 348 5.25 -19.71 -2.72
C LEU A 348 5.01 -19.83 -1.22
N LEU A 349 4.16 -18.96 -0.63
CA LEU A 349 3.88 -19.02 0.82
C LEU A 349 3.15 -20.30 1.23
N PRO A 350 2.06 -20.77 0.57
CA PRO A 350 1.41 -22.02 0.89
C PRO A 350 2.31 -23.26 0.77
N TYR A 351 3.34 -23.20 -0.08
CA TYR A 351 4.33 -24.28 -0.24
C TYR A 351 5.61 -24.09 0.61
N ASN A 352 5.58 -23.24 1.65
CA ASN A 352 6.68 -22.96 2.58
C ASN A 352 7.97 -22.51 1.86
N LYS A 353 7.84 -21.66 0.83
CA LYS A 353 8.95 -21.08 0.06
C LYS A 353 9.18 -19.59 0.40
N GLU A 354 8.97 -19.20 1.65
CA GLU A 354 9.13 -17.82 2.14
C GLU A 354 10.53 -17.26 1.85
N ASN A 355 11.55 -18.11 1.90
CA ASN A 355 12.93 -17.74 1.61
C ASN A 355 13.09 -17.23 0.16
N ILE A 356 12.33 -17.81 -0.80
CA ILE A 356 12.36 -17.36 -2.20
C ILE A 356 11.65 -16.02 -2.32
N PHE A 357 10.52 -15.87 -1.64
CA PHE A 357 9.78 -14.61 -1.58
C PHE A 357 10.66 -13.49 -1.03
N LEU A 358 11.33 -13.72 0.10
CA LEU A 358 12.25 -12.75 0.70
C LEU A 358 13.44 -12.43 -0.21
N LYS A 359 14.11 -13.46 -0.79
CA LYS A 359 15.23 -13.27 -1.72
C LYS A 359 14.82 -12.41 -2.92
N ALA A 360 13.67 -12.67 -3.53
CA ALA A 360 13.17 -11.89 -4.66
C ALA A 360 12.98 -10.42 -4.27
N THR A 361 12.39 -10.16 -3.10
CA THR A 361 12.18 -8.80 -2.60
C THR A 361 13.50 -8.06 -2.34
N VAL A 362 14.47 -8.72 -1.73
CA VAL A 362 15.80 -8.13 -1.45
C VAL A 362 16.56 -7.84 -2.75
N ILE A 363 16.61 -8.81 -3.67
CA ILE A 363 17.26 -8.63 -4.98
C ILE A 363 16.63 -7.44 -5.72
N SER A 364 15.30 -7.38 -5.74
CA SER A 364 14.57 -6.30 -6.39
C SER A 364 14.83 -4.94 -5.73
N ALA A 365 14.87 -4.87 -4.40
CA ALA A 365 15.16 -3.64 -3.69
C ALA A 365 16.58 -3.13 -3.98
N VAL A 366 17.58 -4.00 -3.96
CA VAL A 366 18.96 -3.64 -4.30
C VAL A 366 19.06 -3.17 -5.75
N LEU A 367 18.44 -3.92 -6.67
CA LEU A 367 18.42 -3.56 -8.10
C LEU A 367 17.76 -2.19 -8.30
N ASN A 368 16.60 -1.94 -7.68
CA ASN A 368 15.89 -0.66 -7.76
C ASN A 368 16.77 0.50 -7.27
N ILE A 369 17.43 0.35 -6.11
CA ILE A 369 18.32 1.38 -5.57
C ILE A 369 19.49 1.66 -6.52
N VAL A 370 20.18 0.61 -6.98
CA VAL A 370 21.33 0.76 -7.88
C VAL A 370 20.92 1.44 -9.19
N LEU A 371 19.81 0.98 -9.80
CA LEU A 371 19.32 1.58 -11.04
C LEU A 371 18.85 3.03 -10.82
N ASN A 372 18.25 3.35 -9.68
CA ASN A 372 17.86 4.71 -9.34
C ASN A 372 19.08 5.64 -9.23
N PHE A 373 20.17 5.22 -8.60
CA PHE A 373 21.40 6.01 -8.55
C PHE A 373 21.95 6.30 -9.95
N VAL A 374 21.81 5.37 -10.90
CA VAL A 374 22.30 5.52 -12.27
C VAL A 374 21.36 6.39 -13.11
N PHE A 375 20.05 6.18 -13.04
CA PHE A 375 19.10 6.76 -14.00
C PHE A 375 18.41 8.04 -13.50
N ILE A 376 18.22 8.24 -12.20
CA ILE A 376 17.54 9.44 -11.65
C ILE A 376 18.22 10.75 -12.10
N PRO A 377 19.56 10.87 -12.12
CA PRO A 377 20.21 12.12 -12.55
C PRO A 377 19.89 12.54 -13.99
N PHE A 378 19.50 11.58 -14.85
CA PHE A 378 19.23 11.81 -16.27
C PHE A 378 17.74 11.92 -16.62
N PHE A 379 16.89 11.15 -15.93
CA PHE A 379 15.48 11.00 -16.28
C PHE A 379 14.52 11.34 -15.15
N TYR A 380 15.03 11.80 -14.01
CA TYR A 380 14.26 12.31 -12.87
C TYR A 380 13.18 11.33 -12.39
N GLN A 381 11.92 11.81 -12.19
CA GLN A 381 10.78 11.00 -11.74
C GLN A 381 10.43 9.84 -12.70
N ASN A 382 10.74 9.98 -13.98
CA ASN A 382 10.48 8.94 -14.97
C ASN A 382 11.45 7.76 -14.79
N ALA A 383 12.69 8.06 -14.36
CA ALA A 383 13.66 7.03 -14.01
C ALA A 383 13.15 6.17 -12.84
N ALA A 384 12.69 6.79 -11.77
CA ALA A 384 12.16 6.09 -10.59
C ALA A 384 10.99 5.16 -10.97
N ALA A 385 10.09 5.62 -11.84
CA ALA A 385 8.99 4.80 -12.34
C ALA A 385 9.46 3.63 -13.21
N PHE A 386 10.45 3.87 -14.07
CA PHE A 386 11.04 2.85 -14.94
C PHE A 386 11.79 1.77 -14.14
N THR A 387 12.64 2.18 -13.20
CA THR A 387 13.39 1.25 -12.34
C THR A 387 12.48 0.43 -11.44
N THR A 388 11.37 1.02 -10.97
CA THR A 388 10.31 0.30 -10.28
C THR A 388 9.67 -0.75 -11.18
N ALA A 389 9.39 -0.46 -12.44
CA ALA A 389 8.84 -1.44 -13.39
C ALA A 389 9.82 -2.61 -13.64
N LEU A 390 11.09 -2.32 -13.86
CA LEU A 390 12.13 -3.34 -14.03
C LEU A 390 12.26 -4.23 -12.79
N SER A 391 12.30 -3.62 -11.61
CA SER A 391 12.43 -4.32 -10.34
C SER A 391 11.24 -5.23 -10.06
N GLN A 392 10.02 -4.78 -10.34
CA GLN A 392 8.82 -5.63 -10.27
C GLN A 392 8.85 -6.77 -11.29
N GLY A 393 9.38 -6.53 -12.49
CA GLY A 393 9.61 -7.57 -13.50
C GLY A 393 10.54 -8.68 -13.00
N VAL A 394 11.61 -8.31 -12.28
CA VAL A 394 12.54 -9.26 -11.67
C VAL A 394 11.84 -10.08 -10.55
N VAL A 395 11.05 -9.43 -9.69
CA VAL A 395 10.25 -10.17 -8.68
C VAL A 395 9.31 -11.16 -9.37
N LEU A 396 8.59 -10.71 -10.39
CA LEU A 396 7.68 -11.58 -11.15
C LEU A 396 8.43 -12.79 -11.74
N TYR A 397 9.57 -12.55 -12.37
CA TYR A 397 10.38 -13.61 -12.96
C TYR A 397 10.81 -14.64 -11.90
N ILE A 398 11.35 -14.20 -10.76
CA ILE A 398 11.81 -15.08 -9.70
C ILE A 398 10.63 -15.87 -9.11
N HIS A 399 9.51 -15.19 -8.79
CA HIS A 399 8.34 -15.85 -8.24
C HIS A 399 7.76 -16.87 -9.23
N TYR A 400 7.59 -16.50 -10.50
CA TYR A 400 7.10 -17.40 -11.54
C TYR A 400 8.01 -18.61 -11.75
N LYS A 401 9.33 -18.40 -11.85
CA LYS A 401 10.32 -19.47 -12.05
C LYS A 401 10.20 -20.58 -10.99
N HIS A 402 9.97 -20.21 -9.73
CA HIS A 402 9.85 -21.19 -8.63
C HIS A 402 8.41 -21.67 -8.41
N SER A 403 7.43 -21.00 -9.00
CA SER A 403 6.02 -21.42 -8.91
C SER A 403 5.62 -22.40 -10.01
N ARG A 404 6.34 -22.46 -11.13
CA ARG A 404 6.02 -23.30 -12.30
C ARG A 404 5.97 -24.81 -12.00
N GLU A 405 6.59 -25.26 -10.91
CA GLU A 405 6.52 -26.63 -10.44
C GLU A 405 5.12 -27.00 -9.89
N TYR A 406 4.43 -26.00 -9.33
CA TYR A 406 3.14 -26.17 -8.66
C TYR A 406 1.96 -25.81 -9.55
N VAL A 407 2.14 -24.90 -10.50
CA VAL A 407 1.08 -24.33 -11.34
C VAL A 407 1.46 -24.32 -12.82
N SER A 408 0.45 -24.36 -13.70
CA SER A 408 0.66 -24.28 -15.15
C SER A 408 -0.13 -23.10 -15.72
N LEU A 409 0.48 -22.38 -16.64
CA LEU A 409 -0.16 -21.23 -17.33
C LEU A 409 -0.95 -21.68 -18.58
N LYS A 410 -0.82 -22.94 -19.03
CA LYS A 410 -1.40 -23.40 -20.29
C LYS A 410 -2.89 -23.08 -20.42
N ASN A 411 -3.65 -23.27 -19.35
CA ASN A 411 -5.09 -23.03 -19.35
C ASN A 411 -5.48 -21.54 -19.25
N SER A 412 -4.51 -20.65 -19.05
CA SER A 412 -4.72 -19.19 -19.00
C SER A 412 -4.29 -18.47 -20.28
N VAL A 413 -3.61 -19.17 -21.21
CA VAL A 413 -3.10 -18.56 -22.45
C VAL A 413 -4.25 -18.01 -23.31
N ARG A 414 -5.33 -18.75 -23.49
CA ARG A 414 -6.51 -18.27 -24.23
C ARG A 414 -7.12 -17.04 -23.59
N CYS A 415 -7.32 -17.07 -22.28
CA CYS A 415 -7.83 -15.91 -21.52
C CYS A 415 -6.91 -14.70 -21.71
N PHE A 416 -5.59 -14.88 -21.66
CA PHE A 416 -4.62 -13.81 -21.88
C PHE A 416 -4.71 -13.24 -23.30
N LEU A 417 -4.74 -14.08 -24.33
CA LEU A 417 -4.85 -13.63 -25.72
C LEU A 417 -6.15 -12.86 -25.99
N CYS A 418 -7.28 -13.36 -25.50
CA CYS A 418 -8.57 -12.65 -25.57
C CYS A 418 -8.50 -11.29 -24.84
N THR A 419 -7.85 -11.25 -23.68
CA THR A 419 -7.64 -10.01 -22.92
C THR A 419 -6.80 -9.01 -23.70
N VAL A 420 -5.70 -9.44 -24.33
CA VAL A 420 -4.84 -8.59 -25.18
C VAL A 420 -5.64 -8.03 -26.36
N ALA A 421 -6.44 -8.86 -27.02
CA ALA A 421 -7.34 -8.38 -28.08
C ALA A 421 -8.33 -7.32 -27.57
N GLY A 422 -8.90 -7.54 -26.38
CA GLY A 422 -9.76 -6.56 -25.70
C GLY A 422 -9.02 -5.24 -25.39
N CYS A 423 -7.77 -5.32 -24.93
CA CYS A 423 -6.93 -4.13 -24.67
C CYS A 423 -6.62 -3.37 -25.97
N ALA A 424 -6.38 -4.06 -27.09
CA ALA A 424 -6.23 -3.42 -28.39
C ALA A 424 -7.51 -2.67 -28.79
N GLY A 425 -8.69 -3.27 -28.56
CA GLY A 425 -9.98 -2.61 -28.78
C GLY A 425 -10.14 -1.35 -27.92
N ILE A 426 -9.74 -1.39 -26.65
CA ILE A 426 -9.71 -0.18 -25.80
C ILE A 426 -8.82 0.89 -26.43
N GLY A 427 -7.63 0.53 -26.92
CA GLY A 427 -6.72 1.46 -27.56
C GLY A 427 -7.34 2.16 -28.77
N VAL A 428 -7.98 1.39 -29.66
CA VAL A 428 -8.64 1.91 -30.87
C VAL A 428 -9.79 2.86 -30.50
N VAL A 429 -10.67 2.47 -29.57
CA VAL A 429 -11.82 3.30 -29.18
C VAL A 429 -11.37 4.59 -28.49
N CYS A 430 -10.42 4.51 -27.59
CA CYS A 430 -9.87 5.70 -26.93
C CYS A 430 -9.19 6.64 -27.96
N TRP A 431 -8.47 6.10 -28.93
CA TRP A 431 -7.88 6.90 -30.00
C TRP A 431 -8.94 7.65 -30.82
N PHE A 432 -10.04 6.98 -31.18
CA PHE A 432 -11.16 7.62 -31.89
C PHE A 432 -11.79 8.75 -31.05
N ILE A 433 -12.09 8.49 -29.77
CA ILE A 433 -12.77 9.46 -28.89
C ILE A 433 -11.86 10.68 -28.66
N ARG A 434 -10.55 10.50 -28.50
CA ARG A 434 -9.59 11.61 -28.33
C ARG A 434 -9.53 12.53 -29.54
N ASN A 435 -9.75 12.02 -30.75
CA ASN A 435 -9.78 12.81 -31.99
C ASN A 435 -11.08 13.61 -32.16
N LEU A 436 -12.11 13.41 -31.30
CA LEU A 436 -13.35 14.17 -31.34
C LEU A 436 -13.24 15.58 -30.71
N GLY A 437 -12.13 15.91 -30.06
CA GLY A 437 -11.90 17.22 -29.43
C GLY A 437 -12.84 17.55 -28.29
N LEU A 438 -13.28 16.54 -27.53
CA LEU A 438 -14.18 16.73 -26.39
C LEU A 438 -13.46 17.41 -25.22
N LYS A 439 -14.21 18.00 -24.29
CA LYS A 439 -13.63 18.47 -23.01
C LYS A 439 -13.07 17.31 -22.20
N ILE A 440 -11.95 17.52 -21.49
CA ILE A 440 -11.19 16.49 -20.77
C ILE A 440 -12.07 15.55 -19.93
N ILE A 441 -13.04 16.09 -19.17
CA ILE A 441 -13.91 15.28 -18.31
C ILE A 441 -14.84 14.40 -19.16
N THR A 442 -15.46 14.97 -20.19
CA THR A 442 -16.37 14.24 -21.10
C THR A 442 -15.60 13.22 -21.94
N GLU A 443 -14.41 13.57 -22.42
CA GLU A 443 -13.51 12.66 -23.13
C GLU A 443 -13.15 11.46 -22.25
N THR A 444 -12.68 11.71 -21.03
CA THR A 444 -12.30 10.65 -20.10
C THR A 444 -13.48 9.75 -19.73
N ALA A 445 -14.63 10.31 -19.45
CA ALA A 445 -15.86 9.56 -19.16
C ALA A 445 -16.30 8.70 -20.36
N ALA A 446 -16.31 9.30 -21.57
CA ALA A 446 -16.63 8.59 -22.80
C ALA A 446 -15.64 7.44 -23.06
N CYS A 447 -14.34 7.69 -22.91
CA CYS A 447 -13.30 6.64 -23.05
C CYS A 447 -13.52 5.50 -22.06
N ILE A 448 -13.78 5.79 -20.77
CA ILE A 448 -13.99 4.75 -19.75
C ILE A 448 -15.24 3.93 -20.08
N CYS A 449 -16.39 4.56 -20.34
CA CYS A 449 -17.63 3.86 -20.64
C CYS A 449 -17.52 3.00 -21.90
N SER A 450 -16.98 3.58 -22.99
CA SER A 450 -16.80 2.86 -24.24
C SER A 450 -15.77 1.74 -24.12
N SER A 451 -14.70 1.92 -23.35
CA SER A 451 -13.71 0.89 -23.09
C SER A 451 -14.31 -0.32 -22.37
N VAL A 452 -15.14 -0.11 -21.37
CA VAL A 452 -15.83 -1.21 -20.67
C VAL A 452 -16.75 -1.97 -21.62
N LEU A 453 -17.52 -1.27 -22.46
CA LEU A 453 -18.42 -1.88 -23.41
C LEU A 453 -17.67 -2.68 -24.49
N ILE A 454 -16.70 -2.06 -25.17
CA ILE A 454 -15.95 -2.72 -26.24
C ILE A 454 -15.14 -3.89 -25.74
N TYR A 455 -14.53 -3.75 -24.54
CA TYR A 455 -13.82 -4.84 -23.89
C TYR A 455 -14.75 -6.03 -23.65
N GLY A 456 -15.95 -5.82 -23.08
CA GLY A 456 -16.93 -6.86 -22.85
C GLY A 456 -17.37 -7.53 -24.15
N VAL A 457 -17.67 -6.76 -25.20
CA VAL A 457 -18.05 -7.25 -26.52
C VAL A 457 -16.92 -8.13 -27.12
N ILE A 458 -15.68 -7.67 -27.06
CA ILE A 458 -14.53 -8.45 -27.58
C ILE A 458 -14.37 -9.74 -26.80
N GLN A 459 -14.52 -9.76 -25.46
CA GLN A 459 -14.46 -10.99 -24.67
C GLN A 459 -15.55 -11.99 -25.08
N ILE A 460 -16.75 -11.52 -25.47
CA ILE A 460 -17.83 -12.37 -25.98
C ILE A 460 -17.49 -12.92 -27.37
N ILE A 461 -17.07 -12.06 -28.31
CA ILE A 461 -16.75 -12.41 -29.69
C ILE A 461 -15.57 -13.40 -29.75
N THR A 462 -14.53 -13.19 -28.96
CA THR A 462 -13.35 -14.05 -28.89
C THR A 462 -13.62 -15.38 -28.15
N GLY A 463 -14.81 -15.54 -27.57
CA GLY A 463 -15.20 -16.72 -26.85
C GLY A 463 -14.32 -17.01 -25.64
N ASN A 464 -14.07 -16.01 -24.81
CA ASN A 464 -13.32 -16.22 -23.57
C ASN A 464 -14.14 -17.05 -22.59
N ASP A 465 -13.78 -18.32 -22.44
CA ASP A 465 -14.54 -19.29 -21.64
C ASP A 465 -14.74 -18.82 -20.19
N PHE A 466 -13.68 -18.27 -19.60
CA PHE A 466 -13.75 -17.78 -18.21
C PHE A 466 -14.67 -16.56 -18.07
N PHE A 467 -14.65 -15.64 -19.03
CA PHE A 467 -15.56 -14.49 -19.05
C PHE A 467 -16.99 -14.94 -19.22
N MET A 468 -17.27 -15.84 -20.15
CA MET A 468 -18.61 -16.39 -20.43
C MET A 468 -19.18 -17.17 -19.24
N GLU A 469 -18.35 -17.99 -18.56
CA GLU A 469 -18.76 -18.72 -17.34
C GLU A 469 -19.23 -17.73 -16.24
N ASN A 470 -18.49 -16.65 -16.01
CA ASN A 470 -18.85 -15.63 -15.02
C ASN A 470 -20.09 -14.82 -15.45
N LEU A 471 -20.18 -14.41 -16.71
CA LEU A 471 -21.33 -13.68 -17.24
C LEU A 471 -22.62 -14.49 -17.08
N ASN A 472 -22.60 -15.77 -17.47
CA ASN A 472 -23.73 -16.68 -17.33
C ASN A 472 -24.12 -16.89 -15.86
N SER A 473 -23.17 -16.94 -14.95
CA SER A 473 -23.45 -17.06 -13.51
C SER A 473 -24.19 -15.82 -12.97
N ILE A 474 -23.81 -14.62 -13.40
CA ILE A 474 -24.46 -13.37 -13.01
C ILE A 474 -25.89 -13.30 -13.58
N LEU A 475 -26.06 -13.66 -14.85
CA LEU A 475 -27.39 -13.68 -15.50
C LEU A 475 -28.34 -14.67 -14.88
N LYS A 476 -27.87 -15.87 -14.50
CA LYS A 476 -28.67 -16.90 -13.79
C LYS A 476 -29.11 -16.45 -12.39
N ILE A 477 -28.32 -15.65 -11.69
CA ILE A 477 -28.71 -15.08 -10.39
C ILE A 477 -29.84 -14.05 -10.57
N ARG A 478 -29.83 -13.28 -11.67
CA ARG A 478 -30.90 -12.31 -11.99
C ARG A 478 -32.23 -12.95 -12.41
N GLY A 479 -32.17 -14.14 -12.99
CA GLY A 479 -33.40 -14.89 -13.41
C GLY A 479 -34.06 -15.65 -12.27
N ARG A 480 -33.49 -15.68 -11.07
CA ARG A 480 -34.06 -16.34 -9.88
C ARG A 480 -34.62 -15.37 -8.81
N ARG A 481 -34.63 -14.08 -9.09
CA ARG A 481 -35.33 -13.04 -8.34
C ARG A 481 -36.55 -12.55 -9.14
#